data_3eed634ca00e1f9f0aeca71e42fbdba0
#
_entry.id   3eed634ca00e1f9f0aeca71e42fbdba0
#
_cell.length_a   1.000
_cell.length_b   1.000
_cell.length_c   1.000
_cell.angle_alpha   90.00
_cell.angle_beta   90.00
_cell.angle_gamma   90.00
#
_symmetry.space_group_name_H-M   'P 1'
#
loop_
_entity.id
_entity.type
_entity.pdbx_description
1 polymer ?
#
loop_
_entity_poly.entity_id
_entity_poly.type
_entity_poly.pdbx_seq_one_letter_code
_entity_poly.pdbx_strand_id
1 'polypeptide(L)'
;MLDRGARAARFLADAGWGDATRTPLAGDASLRRYERLHRGGQAVVLMDSPPERGEPVEPFLAIAAHLMGCGLSPPAILAADRANGFLLLEDLGDDLFARVAAREPAREAPLYAAAADVLAQMQAAPAPPGLRAYDTP
;
A
#
# COMPACT_ATOMS: atom_id res chain seq x y z
N MET A 1 6.47 13.80 24.97
CA MET A 1 5.74 13.10 23.88
C MET A 1 6.66 13.00 22.66
N LEU A 2 6.82 11.83 22.12
CA LEU A 2 7.63 11.63 20.92
C LEU A 2 6.98 12.33 19.72
N ASP A 3 7.79 13.01 18.91
CA ASP A 3 7.32 13.53 17.63
C ASP A 3 7.03 12.42 16.63
N ARG A 4 6.44 12.74 15.49
CA ARG A 4 6.04 11.75 14.47
C ARG A 4 7.24 10.95 13.93
N GLY A 5 8.36 11.63 13.71
CA GLY A 5 9.59 11.00 13.22
C GLY A 5 10.15 9.98 14.22
N ALA A 6 10.18 10.32 15.49
CA ALA A 6 10.64 9.42 16.56
C ALA A 6 9.70 8.20 16.72
N ARG A 7 8.39 8.38 16.57
CA ARG A 7 7.43 7.26 16.57
C ARG A 7 7.65 6.33 15.39
N ALA A 8 7.84 6.88 14.19
CA ALA A 8 8.17 6.09 13.01
C ALA A 8 9.48 5.31 13.17
N ALA A 9 10.53 5.95 13.68
CA ALA A 9 11.82 5.31 13.94
C ALA A 9 11.70 4.15 14.94
N ARG A 10 10.91 4.32 16.00
CA ARG A 10 10.63 3.26 16.97
C ARG A 10 9.87 2.09 16.32
N PHE A 11 8.81 2.38 15.57
CA PHE A 11 8.05 1.34 14.84
C PHE A 11 8.97 0.54 13.91
N LEU A 12 9.85 1.21 13.15
CA LEU A 12 10.80 0.55 12.27
C LEU A 12 11.82 -0.29 13.03
N ALA A 13 12.32 0.19 14.17
CA ALA A 13 13.23 -0.57 15.02
C ALA A 13 12.55 -1.84 15.56
N ASP A 14 11.32 -1.73 16.05
CA ASP A 14 10.52 -2.86 16.56
C ASP A 14 10.21 -3.88 15.45
N ALA A 15 10.04 -3.42 14.20
CA ALA A 15 9.84 -4.26 13.02
C ALA A 15 11.16 -4.81 12.43
N GLY A 16 12.32 -4.52 13.03
CA GLY A 16 13.64 -4.98 12.58
C GLY A 16 14.22 -4.19 11.39
N TRP A 17 13.74 -2.97 11.14
CA TRP A 17 14.16 -2.10 10.04
C TRP A 17 14.76 -0.77 10.50
N GLY A 18 15.17 -0.68 11.76
CA GLY A 18 15.69 0.55 12.34
C GLY A 18 16.98 1.08 11.72
N ASP A 19 17.76 0.21 11.09
CA ASP A 19 19.03 0.51 10.42
C ASP A 19 18.88 0.70 8.89
N ALA A 20 17.67 0.65 8.37
CA ALA A 20 17.42 0.79 6.93
C ALA A 20 17.64 2.21 6.43
N THR A 21 18.15 2.34 5.21
CA THR A 21 18.19 3.62 4.49
C THR A 21 16.78 3.97 4.03
N ARG A 22 16.33 5.20 4.32
CA ARG A 22 14.99 5.70 4.03
C ARG A 22 15.02 6.69 2.88
N THR A 23 14.18 6.48 1.88
CA THR A 23 14.05 7.37 0.71
C THR A 23 12.57 7.71 0.51
N PRO A 24 12.17 9.00 0.46
CA PRO A 24 10.81 9.38 0.19
C PRO A 24 10.32 8.86 -1.16
N LEU A 25 9.09 8.35 -1.21
CA LEU A 25 8.37 8.03 -2.43
C LEU A 25 7.39 9.16 -2.76
N ALA A 26 7.08 9.33 -4.05
CA ALA A 26 6.02 10.25 -4.45
C ALA A 26 4.70 9.83 -3.81
N GLY A 27 4.03 10.78 -3.15
CA GLY A 27 2.71 10.57 -2.58
C GLY A 27 1.62 10.52 -3.65
N ASP A 28 0.47 10.02 -3.25
CA ASP A 28 -0.77 10.12 -4.01
C ASP A 28 -1.55 11.40 -3.58
N ALA A 29 -2.80 11.52 -3.99
CA ALA A 29 -3.67 12.63 -3.61
C ALA A 29 -4.15 12.57 -2.15
N SER A 30 -3.73 11.56 -1.37
CA SER A 30 -4.09 11.38 0.04
C SER A 30 -3.12 12.14 0.97
N LEU A 31 -3.47 12.17 2.26
CA LEU A 31 -2.60 12.73 3.29
C LEU A 31 -1.50 11.75 3.75
N ARG A 32 -1.45 10.57 3.16
CA ARG A 32 -0.46 9.54 3.43
C ARG A 32 0.90 9.92 2.87
N ARG A 33 1.95 9.51 3.56
CA ARG A 33 3.32 9.58 3.08
C ARG A 33 3.90 8.20 2.96
N TYR A 34 4.79 8.02 2.01
CA TYR A 34 5.46 6.76 1.77
C TYR A 34 6.96 6.94 1.70
N GLU A 35 7.68 5.99 2.26
CA GLU A 35 9.13 5.91 2.16
C GLU A 35 9.54 4.49 1.78
N ARG A 36 10.47 4.37 0.84
CA ARG A 36 11.13 3.10 0.55
C ARG A 36 12.30 2.91 1.49
N LEU A 37 12.37 1.74 2.07
CA LEU A 37 13.42 1.35 3.01
C LEU A 37 14.29 0.29 2.36
N HIS A 38 15.60 0.49 2.40
CA HIS A 38 16.56 -0.47 1.89
C HIS A 38 17.47 -0.98 2.99
N ARG A 39 17.67 -2.28 3.04
CA ARG A 39 18.58 -2.94 3.96
C ARG A 39 19.09 -4.25 3.36
N GLY A 40 20.41 -4.41 3.20
CA GLY A 40 21.04 -5.65 2.78
C GLY A 40 20.48 -6.28 1.50
N GLY A 41 20.15 -5.46 0.50
CA GLY A 41 19.54 -5.92 -0.76
C GLY A 41 18.04 -6.17 -0.72
N GLN A 42 17.41 -6.00 0.44
CA GLN A 42 15.96 -6.07 0.62
C GLN A 42 15.34 -4.66 0.58
N ALA A 43 14.11 -4.57 0.09
CA ALA A 43 13.34 -3.33 0.09
C ALA A 43 11.92 -3.57 0.62
N VAL A 44 11.43 -2.61 1.40
CA VAL A 44 10.04 -2.55 1.88
C VAL A 44 9.57 -1.10 1.85
N VAL A 45 8.27 -0.90 2.02
CA VAL A 45 7.66 0.45 2.02
C VAL A 45 7.05 0.74 3.38
N LEU A 46 7.43 1.87 3.97
CA LEU A 46 6.72 2.46 5.11
C LEU A 46 5.58 3.31 4.60
N MET A 47 4.36 3.04 5.04
CA MET A 47 3.21 3.93 4.90
C MET A 47 3.01 4.66 6.24
N ASP A 48 2.99 5.98 6.18
CA ASP A 48 2.72 6.89 7.28
C ASP A 48 1.37 7.57 7.05
N SER A 49 0.34 7.15 7.80
CA SER A 49 -1.04 7.63 7.72
C SER A 49 -1.50 8.13 9.09
N PRO A 50 -1.24 9.41 9.44
CA PRO A 50 -1.55 9.93 10.76
C PRO A 50 -3.06 9.87 11.06
N PRO A 51 -3.49 9.13 12.12
CA PRO A 51 -4.92 8.99 12.43
C PRO A 51 -5.60 10.32 12.72
N GLU A 52 -4.87 11.27 13.30
CA GLU A 52 -5.34 12.62 13.59
C GLU A 52 -5.70 13.44 12.35
N ARG A 53 -5.30 13.02 11.17
CA ARG A 53 -5.66 13.64 9.89
C ARG A 53 -6.88 13.00 9.22
N GLY A 54 -7.54 12.04 9.89
CA GLY A 54 -8.77 11.42 9.41
C GLY A 54 -8.59 10.28 8.42
N GLU A 55 -7.38 9.77 8.26
CA GLU A 55 -7.08 8.60 7.39
C GLU A 55 -6.53 7.43 8.22
N PRO A 56 -7.37 6.70 8.98
CA PRO A 56 -6.94 5.53 9.72
C PRO A 56 -6.49 4.41 8.78
N VAL A 57 -5.65 3.49 9.29
CA VAL A 57 -5.11 2.38 8.48
C VAL A 57 -6.07 1.20 8.36
N GLU A 58 -7.12 1.15 9.17
CA GLU A 58 -8.07 0.02 9.21
C GLU A 58 -8.72 -0.27 7.84
N PRO A 59 -9.21 0.73 7.09
CA PRO A 59 -9.78 0.48 5.76
C PRO A 59 -8.76 -0.12 4.80
N PHE A 60 -7.51 0.32 4.84
CA PHE A 60 -6.44 -0.25 4.02
C PHE A 60 -6.20 -1.72 4.37
N LEU A 61 -6.10 -2.05 5.65
CA LEU A 61 -5.90 -3.42 6.13
C LEU A 61 -7.08 -4.32 5.74
N ALA A 62 -8.32 -3.85 5.90
CA ALA A 62 -9.52 -4.59 5.56
C ALA A 62 -9.63 -4.88 4.06
N ILE A 63 -9.35 -3.90 3.20
CA ILE A 63 -9.36 -4.08 1.75
C ILE A 63 -8.22 -4.98 1.30
N ALA A 64 -7.01 -4.85 1.83
CA ALA A 64 -5.90 -5.74 1.52
C ALA A 64 -6.24 -7.21 1.85
N ALA A 65 -6.83 -7.46 3.03
CA ALA A 65 -7.27 -8.81 3.42
C ALA A 65 -8.36 -9.35 2.48
N HIS A 66 -9.34 -8.51 2.08
CA HIS A 66 -10.38 -8.89 1.14
C HIS A 66 -9.81 -9.26 -0.23
N LEU A 67 -8.94 -8.43 -0.78
CA LEU A 67 -8.32 -8.68 -2.09
C LEU A 67 -7.48 -9.97 -2.07
N MET A 68 -6.74 -10.23 -0.99
CA MET A 68 -6.03 -11.49 -0.82
C MET A 68 -6.99 -12.69 -0.80
N GLY A 69 -8.14 -12.57 -0.12
CA GLY A 69 -9.19 -13.58 -0.11
C GLY A 69 -9.83 -13.82 -1.50
N CYS A 70 -9.80 -12.82 -2.39
CA CYS A 70 -10.22 -12.94 -3.79
C CYS A 70 -9.15 -13.59 -4.70
N GLY A 71 -8.01 -14.02 -4.15
CA GLY A 71 -6.89 -14.57 -4.93
C GLY A 71 -6.07 -13.51 -5.68
N LEU A 72 -6.20 -12.24 -5.28
CA LEU A 72 -5.43 -11.13 -5.82
C LEU A 72 -4.17 -10.87 -4.96
N SER A 73 -3.26 -10.05 -5.45
CA SER A 73 -1.96 -9.79 -4.82
C SER A 73 -1.82 -8.34 -4.36
N PRO A 74 -2.54 -7.92 -3.30
CA PRO A 74 -2.25 -6.65 -2.65
C PRO A 74 -0.87 -6.71 -1.99
N PRO A 75 -0.23 -5.57 -1.67
CA PRO A 75 1.02 -5.59 -0.92
C PRO A 75 0.85 -6.35 0.40
N ALA A 76 1.78 -7.27 0.69
CA ALA A 76 1.79 -7.95 1.99
C ALA A 76 2.01 -6.94 3.12
N ILE A 77 1.27 -7.10 4.22
CA ILE A 77 1.42 -6.29 5.43
C ILE A 77 2.44 -6.98 6.33
N LEU A 78 3.63 -6.42 6.42
CA LEU A 78 4.76 -7.00 7.18
C LEU A 78 4.72 -6.64 8.66
N ALA A 79 4.28 -5.43 8.98
CA ALA A 79 4.04 -4.95 10.34
C ALA A 79 2.99 -3.83 10.35
N ALA A 80 2.31 -3.63 11.47
CA ALA A 80 1.31 -2.60 11.62
C ALA A 80 1.33 -1.99 13.03
N ASP A 81 1.34 -0.67 13.11
CA ASP A 81 1.04 0.11 14.31
C ASP A 81 -0.22 0.94 14.05
N ARG A 82 -1.37 0.34 14.35
CA ARG A 82 -2.68 0.93 14.09
C ARG A 82 -2.90 2.21 14.90
N ALA A 83 -2.41 2.24 16.13
CA ALA A 83 -2.59 3.39 17.02
C ALA A 83 -1.88 4.64 16.50
N ASN A 84 -0.70 4.48 15.91
CA ASN A 84 0.08 5.56 15.33
C ASN A 84 -0.11 5.70 13.81
N GLY A 85 -0.79 4.76 13.15
CA GLY A 85 -1.04 4.79 11.72
C GLY A 85 0.18 4.51 10.85
N PHE A 86 1.01 3.55 11.27
CA PHE A 86 2.16 3.08 10.46
C PHE A 86 1.91 1.66 9.95
N LEU A 87 2.20 1.44 8.68
CA LEU A 87 2.27 0.09 8.10
C LEU A 87 3.62 -0.11 7.43
N LEU A 88 4.17 -1.30 7.59
CA LEU A 88 5.31 -1.77 6.80
C LEU A 88 4.78 -2.73 5.75
N LEU A 89 5.02 -2.42 4.49
CA LEU A 89 4.43 -3.08 3.33
C LEU A 89 5.51 -3.73 2.46
N GLU A 90 5.12 -4.77 1.75
CA GLU A 90 5.88 -5.30 0.62
C GLU A 90 6.14 -4.19 -0.40
N ASP A 91 7.36 -4.12 -0.92
CA ASP A 91 7.70 -3.24 -2.04
C ASP A 91 7.39 -3.95 -3.37
N LEU A 92 6.40 -3.46 -4.09
CA LEU A 92 6.01 -3.99 -5.40
C LEU A 92 6.85 -3.41 -6.55
N GLY A 93 7.83 -2.57 -6.25
CA GLY A 93 8.72 -1.96 -7.26
C GLY A 93 8.11 -0.77 -7.99
N ASP A 94 8.73 -0.43 -9.12
CA ASP A 94 8.43 0.78 -9.87
C ASP A 94 7.84 0.51 -11.28
N ASP A 95 7.60 -0.75 -11.63
CA ASP A 95 7.05 -1.15 -12.94
C ASP A 95 5.54 -0.93 -13.01
N LEU A 96 5.12 0.33 -12.86
CA LEU A 96 3.75 0.73 -13.08
C LEU A 96 3.34 0.53 -14.54
N PHE A 97 2.09 0.18 -14.81
CA PHE A 97 1.58 -0.05 -16.16
C PHE A 97 1.92 1.08 -17.13
N ALA A 98 1.73 2.34 -16.70
CA ALA A 98 2.05 3.50 -17.52
C ALA A 98 3.54 3.56 -17.91
N ARG A 99 4.44 3.25 -16.98
CA ARG A 99 5.89 3.23 -17.23
C ARG A 99 6.29 2.08 -18.16
N VAL A 100 5.71 0.90 -17.95
CA VAL A 100 5.98 -0.28 -18.80
C VAL A 100 5.46 -0.03 -20.21
N ALA A 101 4.23 0.46 -20.37
CA ALA A 101 3.64 0.77 -21.67
C ALA A 101 4.44 1.85 -22.43
N ALA A 102 4.93 2.88 -21.73
CA ALA A 102 5.77 3.91 -22.35
C ALA A 102 7.12 3.36 -22.84
N ARG A 103 7.73 2.45 -22.10
CA ARG A 103 9.00 1.81 -22.45
C ARG A 103 8.84 0.73 -23.51
N GLU A 104 7.74 -0.01 -23.47
CA GLU A 104 7.42 -1.16 -24.31
C GLU A 104 5.96 -1.05 -24.81
N PRO A 105 5.69 -0.23 -25.86
CA PRO A 105 4.31 0.05 -26.32
C PRO A 105 3.50 -1.22 -26.70
N ALA A 106 4.18 -2.28 -27.16
CA ALA A 106 3.52 -3.54 -27.49
C ALA A 106 2.89 -4.24 -26.27
N ARG A 107 3.27 -3.86 -25.04
CA ARG A 107 2.71 -4.41 -23.80
C ARG A 107 1.46 -3.68 -23.31
N GLU A 108 1.13 -2.55 -23.89
CA GLU A 108 -0.02 -1.73 -23.41
C GLU A 108 -1.33 -2.53 -23.46
N ALA A 109 -1.71 -3.06 -24.61
CA ALA A 109 -2.95 -3.82 -24.76
C ALA A 109 -3.01 -5.07 -23.86
N PRO A 110 -1.97 -5.93 -23.77
CA PRO A 110 -1.94 -7.04 -22.83
C PRO A 110 -2.06 -6.62 -21.36
N LEU A 111 -1.43 -5.52 -20.95
CA LEU A 111 -1.53 -5.01 -19.57
C LEU A 111 -2.94 -4.53 -19.22
N TYR A 112 -3.59 -3.79 -20.12
CA TYR A 112 -4.98 -3.36 -19.92
C TYR A 112 -5.96 -4.53 -19.93
N ALA A 113 -5.74 -5.53 -20.78
CA ALA A 113 -6.54 -6.75 -20.77
C ALA A 113 -6.43 -7.48 -19.42
N ALA A 114 -5.20 -7.65 -18.91
CA ALA A 114 -4.97 -8.25 -17.58
C ALA A 114 -5.64 -7.44 -16.45
N ALA A 115 -5.59 -6.10 -16.52
CA ALA A 115 -6.28 -5.25 -15.55
C ALA A 115 -7.80 -5.44 -15.59
N ALA A 116 -8.39 -5.56 -16.78
CA ALA A 116 -9.83 -5.84 -16.95
C ALA A 116 -10.20 -7.20 -16.37
N ASP A 117 -9.39 -8.23 -16.57
CA ASP A 117 -9.61 -9.56 -16.00
C ASP A 117 -9.58 -9.54 -14.48
N VAL A 118 -8.62 -8.82 -13.87
CA VAL A 118 -8.53 -8.63 -12.42
C VAL A 118 -9.78 -7.91 -11.87
N LEU A 119 -10.25 -6.86 -12.55
CA LEU A 119 -11.48 -6.15 -12.16
C LEU A 119 -12.71 -7.07 -12.24
N ALA A 120 -12.84 -7.88 -13.29
CA ALA A 120 -13.91 -8.84 -13.43
C ALA A 120 -13.87 -9.89 -12.32
N GLN A 121 -12.71 -10.42 -11.98
CA GLN A 121 -12.52 -11.35 -10.86
C GLN A 121 -12.93 -10.73 -9.53
N MET A 122 -12.51 -9.49 -9.27
CA MET A 122 -12.85 -8.77 -8.05
C MET A 122 -14.37 -8.51 -7.95
N GLN A 123 -15.03 -8.12 -9.05
CA GLN A 123 -16.46 -7.87 -9.09
C GLN A 123 -17.30 -9.15 -8.93
N ALA A 124 -16.79 -10.31 -9.30
CA ALA A 124 -17.46 -11.59 -9.11
C ALA A 124 -17.47 -12.04 -7.64
N ALA A 125 -16.59 -11.52 -6.81
CA ALA A 125 -16.55 -11.80 -5.38
C ALA A 125 -17.58 -10.95 -4.62
N PRO A 126 -18.18 -11.46 -3.52
CA PRO A 126 -19.03 -10.65 -2.66
C PRO A 126 -18.28 -9.43 -2.11
N ALA A 127 -18.96 -8.30 -2.03
CA ALA A 127 -18.38 -7.11 -1.41
C ALA A 127 -18.04 -7.39 0.07
N PRO A 128 -16.90 -6.89 0.59
CA PRO A 128 -16.56 -7.06 1.99
C PRO A 128 -17.56 -6.31 2.88
N PRO A 129 -17.83 -6.81 4.10
CA PRO A 129 -18.70 -6.12 5.03
C PRO A 129 -18.14 -4.75 5.41
N GLY A 130 -19.01 -3.78 5.68
CA GLY A 130 -18.62 -2.44 6.14
C GLY A 130 -18.24 -1.46 5.04
N LEU A 131 -18.31 -1.84 3.76
CA LEU A 131 -18.22 -0.86 2.68
C LEU A 131 -19.46 0.02 2.66
N ARG A 132 -19.23 1.34 2.50
CA ARG A 132 -20.33 2.28 2.26
C ARG A 132 -20.94 2.02 0.90
N ALA A 133 -22.29 2.03 0.83
CA ALA A 133 -22.96 2.06 -0.47
C ALA A 133 -22.54 3.33 -1.22
N TYR A 134 -22.23 3.18 -2.50
CA TYR A 134 -21.95 4.30 -3.38
C TYR A 134 -23.29 4.73 -4.03
N ASP A 135 -24.11 5.40 -3.21
CA ASP A 135 -25.38 5.92 -3.68
C ASP A 135 -25.14 7.27 -4.32
N THR A 136 -25.50 7.39 -5.58
CA THR A 136 -25.69 8.70 -6.22
C THR A 136 -26.90 9.38 -5.60
N PRO A 137 -26.80 10.64 -5.13
CA PRO A 137 -27.95 11.39 -4.68
C PRO A 137 -28.93 11.64 -5.81
#